data_5c7bc58bbc658370f3bbd1df59eb8832
#
_entry.id   5c7bc58bbc658370f3bbd1df59eb8832
#
_cell.length_a   1.000
_cell.length_b   1.000
_cell.length_c   1.000
_cell.angle_alpha   90.00
_cell.angle_beta   90.00
_cell.angle_gamma   90.00
#
_symmetry.space_group_name_H-M   'P 1'
#
loop_
_entity.id
_entity.type
_entity.pdbx_description
1 polymer ?
#
loop_
_entity_poly.entity_id
_entity_poly.type
_entity_poly.pdbx_seq_one_letter_code
_entity_poly.pdbx_strand_id
1 'polypeptide(L)'
;MEQDNDYANRRKHPRHNLRDVVRVVDKATGRSIGTVANLSLDGLMLINSEPLHVDCIYQLSVCVDGSVLGEAENKTIELHLGVDCLWNSPTASVTAAAYWSGCQIIDVAEEDFPTIQRLIDVLALD
;
A
#
# COMPACT_ATOMS: atom_id res chain seq x y z
N MET A 1 -1.61 6.14 -26.37
CA MET A 1 -2.24 4.90 -26.79
C MET A 1 -3.56 4.72 -26.09
N GLU A 2 -4.54 4.28 -26.82
CA GLU A 2 -5.90 4.17 -26.27
C GLU A 2 -6.00 3.16 -25.14
N GLN A 3 -5.26 2.05 -25.23
CA GLN A 3 -5.29 1.05 -24.19
C GLN A 3 -4.80 1.58 -22.87
N ASP A 4 -3.72 2.36 -22.89
CA ASP A 4 -3.19 2.96 -21.68
C ASP A 4 -4.18 3.95 -21.11
N ASN A 5 -4.85 4.70 -21.97
CA ASN A 5 -5.85 5.65 -21.54
C ASN A 5 -7.06 4.95 -20.91
N ASP A 6 -7.50 3.84 -21.50
CA ASP A 6 -8.61 3.08 -20.94
C ASP A 6 -8.25 2.55 -19.56
N TYR A 7 -7.05 2.02 -19.41
CA TYR A 7 -6.61 1.50 -18.14
C TYR A 7 -6.52 2.61 -17.09
N ALA A 8 -5.95 3.75 -17.46
CA ALA A 8 -5.85 4.89 -16.57
C ALA A 8 -7.22 5.41 -16.15
N ASN A 9 -8.18 5.40 -17.08
CA ASN A 9 -9.52 5.90 -16.83
C ASN A 9 -10.31 5.04 -15.86
N ARG A 10 -9.92 3.80 -15.64
CA ARG A 10 -10.56 2.91 -14.68
C ARG A 10 -10.22 3.27 -13.25
N ARG A 11 -9.13 3.98 -13.03
CA ARG A 11 -8.71 4.38 -11.71
C ARG A 11 -9.36 5.69 -11.34
N LYS A 12 -9.99 5.72 -10.18
CA LYS A 12 -10.49 6.97 -9.63
C LYS A 12 -9.35 7.91 -9.27
N HIS A 13 -8.25 7.34 -8.78
CA HIS A 13 -7.10 8.10 -8.30
C HIS A 13 -5.83 7.51 -8.87
N PRO A 14 -4.88 8.34 -9.29
CA PRO A 14 -3.59 7.84 -9.74
C PRO A 14 -2.83 7.22 -8.57
N ARG A 15 -2.02 6.21 -8.87
CA ARG A 15 -1.15 5.60 -7.89
C ARG A 15 0.21 6.28 -7.91
N HIS A 16 0.78 6.42 -6.73
CA HIS A 16 2.07 7.07 -6.56
C HIS A 16 3.05 6.11 -5.91
N ASN A 17 4.22 5.93 -6.52
CA ASN A 17 5.29 5.15 -5.94
C ASN A 17 5.87 5.89 -4.74
N LEU A 18 6.19 5.14 -3.68
CA LEU A 18 6.68 5.75 -2.45
C LEU A 18 8.20 5.67 -2.37
N ARG A 19 8.82 6.76 -1.89
CA ARG A 19 10.28 6.87 -1.78
C ARG A 19 10.81 6.09 -0.58
N ASP A 20 10.07 6.08 0.51
CA ASP A 20 10.50 5.47 1.76
C ASP A 20 9.75 4.19 2.02
N VAL A 21 10.35 3.35 2.85
CA VAL A 21 9.74 2.07 3.21
C VAL A 21 8.57 2.30 4.15
N VAL A 22 7.42 1.78 3.75
CA VAL A 22 6.20 1.83 4.55
C VAL A 22 5.78 0.38 4.80
N ARG A 23 5.86 -0.05 6.05
CA ARG A 23 5.65 -1.44 6.42
C ARG A 23 4.17 -1.74 6.61
N VAL A 24 3.83 -2.98 6.31
CA VAL A 24 2.44 -3.45 6.42
C VAL A 24 2.41 -4.71 7.27
N VAL A 25 1.49 -4.73 8.22
CA VAL A 25 1.30 -5.85 9.13
C VAL A 25 -0.15 -6.32 9.02
N ASP A 26 -0.35 -7.63 9.00
CA ASP A 26 -1.69 -8.22 9.06
C ASP A 26 -2.20 -8.09 10.50
N LYS A 27 -3.28 -7.36 10.70
CA LYS A 27 -3.83 -7.13 12.04
C LYS A 27 -4.35 -8.42 12.68
N ALA A 28 -4.84 -9.34 11.87
CA ALA A 28 -5.42 -10.57 12.40
C ALA A 28 -4.36 -11.48 13.02
N THR A 29 -3.15 -11.50 12.46
CA THR A 29 -2.10 -12.43 12.89
C THR A 29 -0.90 -11.73 13.53
N GLY A 30 -0.76 -10.43 13.32
CA GLY A 30 0.41 -9.69 13.76
C GLY A 30 1.64 -9.92 12.89
N ARG A 31 1.52 -10.66 11.80
CA ARG A 31 2.64 -10.97 10.92
C ARG A 31 2.93 -9.81 9.99
N SER A 32 4.22 -9.57 9.79
CA SER A 32 4.64 -8.60 8.78
C SER A 32 4.36 -9.19 7.40
N ILE A 33 3.65 -8.43 6.58
CA ILE A 33 3.32 -8.88 5.22
C ILE A 33 4.38 -8.42 4.24
N GLY A 34 4.74 -7.14 4.30
CA GLY A 34 5.68 -6.57 3.35
C GLY A 34 5.67 -5.06 3.44
N THR A 35 5.88 -4.43 2.29
CA THR A 35 5.95 -2.97 2.22
C THR A 35 5.05 -2.45 1.11
N VAL A 36 4.65 -1.19 1.23
CA VAL A 36 3.85 -0.54 0.21
C VAL A 36 4.78 -0.04 -0.89
N ALA A 37 4.52 -0.46 -2.13
CA ALA A 37 5.26 0.01 -3.28
C ALA A 37 4.63 1.27 -3.86
N ASN A 38 3.30 1.29 -3.98
CA ASN A 38 2.60 2.50 -4.38
C ASN A 38 1.24 2.56 -3.69
N LEU A 39 0.68 3.75 -3.66
CA LEU A 39 -0.52 4.04 -2.90
C LEU A 39 -1.37 5.08 -3.61
N SER A 40 -2.68 4.88 -3.58
CA SER A 40 -3.66 5.87 -3.97
C SER A 40 -4.77 5.87 -2.93
N LEU A 41 -5.77 6.72 -3.10
CA LEU A 41 -6.88 6.77 -2.14
C LEU A 41 -7.80 5.55 -2.21
N ASP A 42 -7.74 4.78 -3.29
CA ASP A 42 -8.62 3.63 -3.47
C ASP A 42 -7.87 2.31 -3.65
N GLY A 43 -6.54 2.30 -3.64
CA GLY A 43 -5.80 1.08 -3.83
C GLY A 43 -4.34 1.20 -3.45
N LEU A 44 -3.71 0.05 -3.33
CA LEU A 44 -2.28 0.01 -3.03
C LEU A 44 -1.65 -1.23 -3.65
N MET A 45 -0.35 -1.16 -3.87
CA MET A 45 0.42 -2.30 -4.33
C MET A 45 1.49 -2.60 -3.29
N LEU A 46 1.58 -3.88 -2.94
CA LEU A 46 2.52 -4.36 -1.93
C LEU A 46 3.63 -5.17 -2.59
N ILE A 47 4.80 -5.14 -1.96
CA ILE A 47 5.88 -6.10 -2.23
C ILE A 47 5.97 -6.98 -1.00
N ASN A 48 5.78 -8.28 -1.17
CA ASN A 48 5.76 -9.22 -0.05
C ASN A 48 6.50 -10.50 -0.41
N SER A 49 6.99 -11.20 0.62
CA SER A 49 7.77 -12.43 0.42
C SER A 49 6.88 -13.62 0.09
N GLU A 50 5.62 -13.58 0.47
CA GLU A 50 4.65 -14.63 0.17
C GLU A 50 3.43 -14.00 -0.48
N PRO A 51 2.80 -14.67 -1.46
CA PRO A 51 1.62 -14.10 -2.09
C PRO A 51 0.46 -14.04 -1.11
N LEU A 52 -0.37 -13.02 -1.25
CA LEU A 52 -1.65 -12.97 -0.56
C LEU A 52 -2.65 -13.85 -1.30
N HIS A 53 -3.74 -14.19 -0.64
CA HIS A 53 -4.82 -14.93 -1.29
C HIS A 53 -5.70 -13.96 -2.07
N VAL A 54 -5.84 -14.23 -3.38
CA VAL A 54 -6.70 -13.41 -4.23
C VAL A 54 -8.15 -13.58 -3.80
N ASP A 55 -8.89 -12.50 -3.91
CA ASP A 55 -10.30 -12.43 -3.51
C ASP A 55 -10.53 -12.60 -2.02
N CYS A 56 -9.48 -12.40 -1.22
CA CYS A 56 -9.60 -12.41 0.24
C CYS A 56 -9.41 -11.01 0.79
N ILE A 57 -10.10 -10.73 1.87
CA ILE A 57 -10.05 -9.44 2.53
C ILE A 57 -9.07 -9.51 3.68
N TYR A 58 -8.22 -8.50 3.78
CA TYR A 58 -7.23 -8.39 4.84
C TYR A 58 -7.43 -7.10 5.61
N GLN A 59 -7.27 -7.18 6.92
CA GLN A 59 -7.22 -5.99 7.76
C GLN A 59 -5.74 -5.69 8.00
N LEU A 60 -5.29 -4.55 7.53
CA LEU A 60 -3.88 -4.20 7.53
C LEU A 60 -3.59 -3.02 8.43
N SER A 61 -2.42 -3.06 9.08
CA SER A 61 -1.83 -1.89 9.71
C SER A 61 -0.69 -1.41 8.83
N VAL A 62 -0.77 -0.16 8.42
CA VAL A 62 0.27 0.49 7.62
C VAL A 62 1.04 1.39 8.57
N CYS A 63 2.34 1.11 8.74
CA CYS A 63 3.17 1.73 9.76
C CYS A 63 4.23 2.63 9.13
N VAL A 64 4.24 3.88 9.54
CA VAL A 64 5.15 4.89 9.01
C VAL A 64 5.87 5.56 10.17
N ASP A 65 7.20 5.77 10.02
CA ASP A 65 7.94 6.56 10.98
C ASP A 65 7.40 8.00 10.96
N GLY A 66 7.04 8.49 12.13
CA GLY A 66 6.43 9.81 12.24
C GLY A 66 7.32 10.93 11.73
N SER A 67 8.64 10.79 11.82
CA SER A 67 9.56 11.82 11.34
C SER A 67 9.40 12.09 9.85
N VAL A 68 9.00 11.09 9.10
CA VAL A 68 8.78 11.22 7.65
C VAL A 68 7.64 12.19 7.37
N LEU A 69 6.66 12.25 8.26
CA LEU A 69 5.49 13.13 8.11
C LEU A 69 5.59 14.38 8.98
N GLY A 70 6.79 14.70 9.48
CA GLY A 70 6.99 15.90 10.29
C GLY A 70 6.63 15.75 11.76
N GLU A 71 6.39 14.52 12.20
CA GLU A 71 6.13 14.24 13.61
C GLU A 71 7.42 13.92 14.35
N ALA A 72 7.32 13.61 15.65
CA ALA A 72 8.50 13.27 16.44
C ALA A 72 9.18 12.01 15.92
N GLU A 73 10.52 11.96 16.02
CA GLU A 73 11.31 10.87 15.46
C GLU A 73 10.95 9.49 15.99
N ASN A 74 10.60 9.41 17.28
CA ASN A 74 10.28 8.12 17.88
C ASN A 74 8.80 7.77 17.83
N LYS A 75 8.02 8.53 17.07
CA LYS A 75 6.59 8.29 16.95
C LYS A 75 6.32 7.49 15.68
N THR A 76 5.50 6.47 15.81
CA THR A 76 5.04 5.69 14.66
C THR A 76 3.61 6.08 14.35
N ILE A 77 3.34 6.37 13.09
CA ILE A 77 1.98 6.63 12.62
C ILE A 77 1.45 5.33 12.04
N GLU A 78 0.29 4.94 12.51
CA GLU A 78 -0.33 3.68 12.09
C GLU A 78 -1.69 3.95 11.48
N LEU A 79 -1.90 3.42 10.28
CA LEU A 79 -3.18 3.48 9.60
C LEU A 79 -3.78 2.09 9.53
N HIS A 80 -5.09 2.01 9.63
CA HIS A 80 -5.80 0.75 9.53
C HIS A 80 -6.62 0.74 8.26
N LEU A 81 -6.38 -0.26 7.40
CA LEU A 81 -7.05 -0.38 6.12
C LEU A 81 -7.64 -1.78 5.97
N GLY A 82 -8.86 -1.85 5.47
CA GLY A 82 -9.40 -3.10 4.96
C GLY A 82 -9.17 -3.14 3.46
N VAL A 83 -8.59 -4.21 2.96
CA VAL A 83 -8.27 -4.32 1.54
C VAL A 83 -8.74 -5.65 0.99
N ASP A 84 -9.06 -5.65 -0.30
CA ASP A 84 -9.39 -6.85 -1.06
C ASP A 84 -8.21 -7.11 -1.99
N CYS A 85 -7.59 -8.27 -1.87
CA CYS A 85 -6.48 -8.64 -2.75
C CYS A 85 -7.03 -9.03 -4.11
N LEU A 86 -6.65 -8.29 -5.15
CA LEU A 86 -7.17 -8.50 -6.50
C LEU A 86 -6.28 -9.43 -7.33
N TRP A 87 -4.96 -9.35 -7.13
CA TRP A 87 -4.02 -10.14 -7.91
C TRP A 87 -2.66 -10.22 -7.23
N ASN A 88 -1.91 -11.25 -7.59
CA ASN A 88 -0.50 -11.41 -7.23
C ASN A 88 0.30 -11.70 -8.48
N SER A 89 1.56 -11.29 -8.47
CA SER A 89 2.49 -11.57 -9.55
C SER A 89 3.89 -11.72 -8.98
N PRO A 90 4.65 -12.78 -9.34
CA PRO A 90 6.02 -12.87 -8.87
C PRO A 90 6.85 -11.73 -9.45
N THR A 91 7.83 -11.28 -8.66
CA THR A 91 8.74 -10.26 -9.16
C THR A 91 9.78 -10.88 -10.05
N ALA A 92 10.49 -10.03 -10.82
CA ALA A 92 11.55 -10.50 -11.69
C ALA A 92 12.88 -10.69 -10.96
N SER A 93 12.91 -10.50 -9.64
CA SER A 93 14.15 -10.65 -8.87
C SER A 93 14.63 -12.08 -8.88
N VAL A 94 15.92 -12.27 -9.16
CA VAL A 94 16.54 -13.60 -9.13
C VAL A 94 17.18 -13.91 -7.79
N THR A 95 17.32 -12.92 -6.92
CA THR A 95 18.05 -13.09 -5.66
C THR A 95 17.15 -13.39 -4.48
N ALA A 96 15.86 -13.07 -4.58
CA ALA A 96 14.92 -13.33 -3.51
C ALA A 96 13.54 -13.54 -4.11
N ALA A 97 12.84 -14.55 -3.62
CA ALA A 97 11.45 -14.74 -4.01
C ALA A 97 10.62 -13.60 -3.41
N ALA A 98 9.86 -12.96 -4.25
CA ALA A 98 8.99 -11.87 -3.82
C ALA A 98 7.81 -11.77 -4.78
N TYR A 99 6.75 -11.12 -4.29
CA TYR A 99 5.52 -10.98 -5.04
C TYR A 99 5.05 -9.54 -4.99
N TRP A 100 4.47 -9.11 -6.10
CA TRP A 100 3.65 -7.90 -6.15
C TRP A 100 2.22 -8.32 -5.86
N SER A 101 1.55 -7.59 -4.98
CA SER A 101 0.13 -7.83 -4.71
C SER A 101 -0.64 -6.54 -4.90
N GLY A 102 -1.61 -6.56 -5.78
CA GLY A 102 -2.49 -5.42 -6.02
C GLY A 102 -3.74 -5.54 -5.18
N CYS A 103 -4.03 -4.50 -4.40
CA CYS A 103 -5.14 -4.52 -3.46
C CYS A 103 -6.02 -3.29 -3.65
N GLN A 104 -7.33 -3.48 -3.51
CA GLN A 104 -8.27 -2.40 -3.48
C GLN A 104 -8.57 -2.06 -2.03
N ILE A 105 -8.56 -0.79 -1.68
CA ILE A 105 -8.94 -0.34 -0.35
C ILE A 105 -10.46 -0.31 -0.29
N ILE A 106 -11.03 -1.09 0.63
CA ILE A 106 -12.48 -1.20 0.75
C ILE A 106 -12.99 -0.66 2.08
N ASP A 107 -12.10 -0.41 3.03
CA ASP A 107 -12.49 0.11 4.32
C ASP A 107 -11.36 0.95 4.90
N VAL A 108 -11.68 2.19 5.25
CA VAL A 108 -10.74 3.09 5.91
C VAL A 108 -11.56 4.09 6.72
N ALA A 109 -11.09 4.38 7.93
CA ALA A 109 -11.74 5.39 8.76
C ALA A 109 -11.61 6.76 8.12
N GLU A 110 -12.68 7.55 8.13
CA GLU A 110 -12.68 8.88 7.55
C GLU A 110 -11.54 9.73 8.09
N GLU A 111 -11.26 9.62 9.37
CA GLU A 111 -10.21 10.37 10.03
C GLU A 111 -8.82 10.04 9.51
N ASP A 112 -8.65 8.90 8.84
CA ASP A 112 -7.37 8.47 8.29
C ASP A 112 -7.13 8.97 6.86
N PHE A 113 -8.16 9.45 6.18
CA PHE A 113 -7.99 9.96 4.82
C PHE A 113 -6.95 11.08 4.71
N PRO A 114 -6.94 12.08 5.61
CA PRO A 114 -5.92 13.13 5.53
C PRO A 114 -4.50 12.57 5.67
N THR A 115 -4.31 11.55 6.49
CA THR A 115 -2.99 10.94 6.66
C THR A 115 -2.58 10.18 5.41
N ILE A 116 -3.50 9.47 4.78
CA ILE A 116 -3.23 8.78 3.53
C ILE A 116 -2.83 9.79 2.45
N GLN A 117 -3.55 10.89 2.36
CA GLN A 117 -3.23 11.95 1.40
C GLN A 117 -1.86 12.54 1.68
N ARG A 118 -1.52 12.74 2.96
CA ARG A 118 -0.19 13.23 3.34
C ARG A 118 0.91 12.27 2.94
N LEU A 119 0.67 10.96 3.12
CA LEU A 119 1.65 9.95 2.69
C LEU A 119 1.91 10.07 1.19
N ILE A 120 0.86 10.19 0.43
CA ILE A 120 0.98 10.33 -1.02
C ILE A 120 1.76 11.60 -1.35
N ASP A 121 1.40 12.71 -0.74
CA ASP A 121 2.00 14.01 -1.05
C ASP A 121 3.47 14.09 -0.66
N VAL A 122 3.82 13.48 0.48
CA VAL A 122 5.18 13.61 1.04
C VAL A 122 6.11 12.52 0.51
N LEU A 123 5.61 11.31 0.34
CA LEU A 123 6.44 10.15 0.02
C LEU A 123 6.41 9.76 -1.45
N ALA A 124 5.50 10.30 -2.23
CA ALA A 124 5.40 9.90 -3.63
C ALA A 124 6.64 10.29 -4.42
N LEU A 125 7.07 9.39 -5.29
CA LEU A 125 8.11 9.69 -6.27
C LEU A 125 7.50 10.53 -7.39
N ASP A 126 8.20 11.55 -7.79
CA ASP A 126 7.76 12.41 -8.90
C ASP A 126 8.13 11.83 -10.26
#